data_3aa6bac43cd71d721b7d44d8f9920ccf
#
_entry.id   3aa6bac43cd71d721b7d44d8f9920ccf
#
_cell.length_a   1.000
_cell.length_b   1.000
_cell.length_c   1.000
_cell.angle_alpha   90.00
_cell.angle_beta   90.00
_cell.angle_gamma   90.00
#
_symmetry.space_group_name_H-M   'P 1'
#
loop_
_entity.id
_entity.type
_entity.pdbx_description
1 polymer ?
#
loop_
_entity_poly.entity_id
_entity_poly.type
_entity_poly.pdbx_seq_one_letter_code
_entity_poly.pdbx_strand_id
1 'polypeptide(L)'
;MKTAIVAMMTAALAGIVVPADAAPTPASGVPARPLNWALGMTDTRVNNLYRITPSLYRSAQLSRADVPQLEKLGIRKVISFRAFHSDDSILAGTQITMLRIPINTWHIRDRDMVAALKALRTADQDGPVLIHCQHGADRTGLVSALYRVVYQGWTREQALDELQHGGYGFHPVWRNITSYLQNVDVAKLRREVDE
;
A
#
# COMPACT_ATOMS: atom_id res chain seq x y z
N MET A 1 -62.89 -68.76 28.86
CA MET A 1 -62.34 -67.45 29.23
C MET A 1 -60.84 -67.52 29.01
N LYS A 2 -60.28 -66.90 27.96
CA LYS A 2 -58.86 -66.95 27.62
C LYS A 2 -58.32 -65.49 27.75
N THR A 3 -57.46 -65.29 28.74
CA THR A 3 -56.83 -64.01 29.04
C THR A 3 -55.58 -63.84 28.14
N ALA A 4 -55.54 -62.81 27.27
CA ALA A 4 -54.36 -62.51 26.47
C ALA A 4 -53.47 -61.52 27.21
N ILE A 5 -52.22 -61.90 27.38
CA ILE A 5 -51.15 -61.02 27.92
C ILE A 5 -50.52 -60.26 26.76
N VAL A 6 -50.60 -58.91 26.80
CA VAL A 6 -49.94 -58.04 25.87
C VAL A 6 -48.55 -57.71 26.44
N ALA A 7 -47.50 -58.12 25.72
CA ALA A 7 -46.14 -57.80 26.09
C ALA A 7 -45.78 -56.43 25.44
N MET A 8 -45.40 -55.46 26.25
CA MET A 8 -44.96 -54.10 25.85
C MET A 8 -43.45 -54.10 25.58
N MET A 9 -43.02 -54.00 24.33
CA MET A 9 -41.63 -53.87 23.96
C MET A 9 -41.23 -52.38 24.02
N THR A 10 -40.39 -52.03 24.97
CA THR A 10 -39.73 -50.71 25.04
C THR A 10 -38.50 -50.71 24.15
N ALA A 11 -38.54 -49.95 23.07
CA ALA A 11 -37.38 -49.69 22.21
C ALA A 11 -36.52 -48.57 22.82
N ALA A 12 -35.28 -48.91 23.17
CA ALA A 12 -34.27 -47.94 23.63
C ALA A 12 -33.68 -47.27 22.35
N LEU A 13 -33.91 -45.97 22.21
CA LEU A 13 -33.17 -45.14 21.23
C LEU A 13 -31.75 -44.87 21.76
N ALA A 14 -30.74 -45.52 21.16
CA ALA A 14 -29.36 -45.16 21.33
C ALA A 14 -29.07 -43.84 20.56
N GLY A 15 -28.90 -42.73 21.28
CA GLY A 15 -28.49 -41.46 20.69
C GLY A 15 -27.04 -41.54 20.18
N ILE A 16 -26.85 -41.36 18.89
CA ILE A 16 -25.52 -41.19 18.28
C ILE A 16 -25.05 -39.79 18.66
N VAL A 17 -24.07 -39.70 19.56
CA VAL A 17 -23.33 -38.46 19.84
C VAL A 17 -22.36 -38.24 18.67
N VAL A 18 -22.66 -37.31 17.75
CA VAL A 18 -21.75 -36.86 16.73
C VAL A 18 -20.74 -35.94 17.43
N PRO A 19 -19.41 -36.21 17.38
CA PRO A 19 -18.45 -35.28 17.92
C PRO A 19 -18.53 -33.96 17.11
N ALA A 20 -18.65 -32.82 17.82
CA ALA A 20 -18.60 -31.52 17.24
C ALA A 20 -17.25 -31.40 16.53
N ASP A 21 -17.30 -31.18 15.19
CA ASP A 21 -16.13 -30.86 14.39
C ASP A 21 -15.40 -29.70 15.06
N ALA A 22 -14.16 -29.94 15.47
CA ALA A 22 -13.28 -28.90 15.97
C ALA A 22 -13.07 -27.91 14.83
N ALA A 23 -13.51 -26.67 15.02
CA ALA A 23 -13.25 -25.58 14.11
C ALA A 23 -11.75 -25.56 13.78
N PRO A 24 -11.35 -25.36 12.50
CA PRO A 24 -9.95 -25.34 12.14
C PRO A 24 -9.25 -24.23 12.92
N THR A 25 -8.24 -24.60 13.70
CA THR A 25 -7.35 -23.67 14.39
C THR A 25 -6.73 -22.76 13.32
N PRO A 26 -6.80 -21.42 13.45
CA PRO A 26 -6.16 -20.54 12.46
C PRO A 26 -4.66 -20.84 12.45
N ALA A 27 -4.17 -21.25 11.30
CA ALA A 27 -2.76 -21.52 11.07
C ALA A 27 -1.92 -20.27 11.32
N SER A 28 -0.88 -20.45 12.13
CA SER A 28 0.31 -19.63 12.34
C SER A 28 0.18 -18.12 12.10
N GLY A 29 0.19 -17.40 13.17
CA GLY A 29 0.28 -15.99 13.55
C GLY A 29 1.16 -15.03 12.73
N VAL A 30 0.98 -14.93 11.41
CA VAL A 30 1.36 -13.73 10.68
C VAL A 30 0.17 -12.79 10.80
N PRO A 31 0.32 -11.61 11.42
CA PRO A 31 -0.77 -10.63 11.50
C PRO A 31 -1.31 -10.36 10.10
N ALA A 32 -2.62 -10.45 9.94
CA ALA A 32 -3.24 -10.12 8.65
C ALA A 32 -2.88 -8.67 8.29
N ARG A 33 -2.48 -8.43 7.03
CA ARG A 33 -2.16 -7.10 6.53
C ARG A 33 -3.33 -6.16 6.77
N PRO A 34 -3.15 -4.98 7.39
CA PRO A 34 -4.21 -4.01 7.59
C PRO A 34 -4.90 -3.64 6.27
N LEU A 35 -6.24 -3.61 6.24
CA LEU A 35 -7.03 -3.37 5.04
C LEU A 35 -6.87 -1.96 4.47
N ASN A 36 -6.45 -1.01 5.29
CA ASN A 36 -6.22 0.39 4.90
C ASN A 36 -4.81 0.62 4.32
N TRP A 37 -3.92 -0.38 4.33
CA TRP A 37 -2.62 -0.30 3.67
C TRP A 37 -2.76 -0.40 2.15
N ALA A 38 -1.75 0.08 1.42
CA ALA A 38 -1.77 0.02 -0.03
C ALA A 38 -1.90 -1.43 -0.53
N LEU A 39 -2.80 -1.63 -1.48
CA LEU A 39 -3.11 -2.94 -2.02
C LEU A 39 -2.05 -3.37 -3.05
N GLY A 40 -1.42 -4.51 -2.86
CA GLY A 40 -0.52 -5.11 -3.83
C GLY A 40 -1.26 -5.47 -5.13
N MET A 41 -0.69 -5.08 -6.26
CA MET A 41 -1.24 -5.42 -7.56
C MET A 41 -0.65 -6.76 -8.03
N THR A 42 -1.52 -7.72 -8.30
CA THR A 42 -1.17 -9.01 -8.91
C THR A 42 -1.23 -8.92 -10.43
N ASP A 43 -0.73 -9.94 -11.13
CA ASP A 43 -0.76 -10.04 -12.60
C ASP A 43 -0.13 -8.82 -13.32
N THR A 44 0.97 -8.33 -12.77
CA THR A 44 1.72 -7.20 -13.31
C THR A 44 3.22 -7.52 -13.42
N ARG A 45 3.88 -6.92 -14.42
CA ARG A 45 5.34 -6.93 -14.55
C ARG A 45 6.00 -5.80 -13.79
N VAL A 46 5.22 -4.77 -13.41
CA VAL A 46 5.74 -3.60 -12.70
C VAL A 46 6.17 -4.03 -11.30
N ASN A 47 7.45 -3.95 -11.04
CA ASN A 47 8.01 -4.34 -9.75
C ASN A 47 7.50 -3.45 -8.62
N ASN A 48 7.14 -4.07 -7.49
CA ASN A 48 6.72 -3.39 -6.27
C ASN A 48 5.52 -2.44 -6.51
N LEU A 49 4.57 -2.88 -7.37
CA LEU A 49 3.38 -2.09 -7.71
C LEU A 49 2.29 -2.28 -6.66
N TYR A 50 1.88 -1.16 -6.05
CA TYR A 50 0.78 -1.10 -5.10
C TYR A 50 -0.14 0.07 -5.41
N ARG A 51 -1.42 -0.07 -5.06
CA ARG A 51 -2.43 0.98 -5.14
C ARG A 51 -2.67 1.56 -3.75
N ILE A 52 -2.34 2.84 -3.56
CA ILE A 52 -2.55 3.59 -2.30
C ILE A 52 -3.99 4.07 -2.21
N THR A 53 -4.49 4.67 -3.32
CA THR A 53 -5.89 5.09 -3.53
C THR A 53 -6.34 4.68 -4.94
N PRO A 54 -7.60 4.85 -5.33
CA PRO A 54 -8.02 4.62 -6.71
C PRO A 54 -7.23 5.42 -7.76
N SER A 55 -6.66 6.57 -7.37
CA SER A 55 -5.92 7.49 -8.25
C SER A 55 -4.43 7.62 -7.93
N LEU A 56 -3.92 6.90 -6.91
CA LEU A 56 -2.51 6.97 -6.53
C LEU A 56 -1.90 5.57 -6.43
N TYR A 57 -0.85 5.36 -7.20
CA TYR A 57 -0.08 4.12 -7.26
C TYR A 57 1.38 4.36 -6.88
N ARG A 58 2.05 3.31 -6.42
CA ARG A 58 3.49 3.33 -6.12
C ARG A 58 4.17 2.11 -6.72
N SER A 59 5.44 2.26 -7.16
CA SER A 59 6.23 1.15 -7.71
C SER A 59 7.73 1.32 -7.48
N ALA A 60 8.50 0.31 -7.89
CA ALA A 60 9.92 0.43 -8.17
C ALA A 60 10.15 1.16 -9.51
N GLN A 61 11.43 1.34 -9.88
CA GLN A 61 11.86 1.91 -11.17
C GLN A 61 11.15 1.22 -12.32
N LEU A 62 10.64 2.03 -13.23
CA LEU A 62 9.95 1.57 -14.44
C LEU A 62 10.94 1.15 -15.54
N SER A 63 10.45 0.32 -16.43
CA SER A 63 11.05 -0.01 -17.71
C SER A 63 10.07 0.25 -18.85
N ARG A 64 10.56 0.23 -20.10
CA ARG A 64 9.69 0.38 -21.28
C ARG A 64 8.61 -0.72 -21.36
N ALA A 65 8.92 -1.92 -20.87
CA ALA A 65 7.99 -3.04 -20.85
C ALA A 65 6.79 -2.84 -19.90
N ASP A 66 6.87 -1.88 -18.98
CA ASP A 66 5.83 -1.58 -18.00
C ASP A 66 4.75 -0.64 -18.56
N VAL A 67 5.07 0.10 -19.63
CA VAL A 67 4.18 1.12 -20.21
C VAL A 67 2.77 0.61 -20.50
N PRO A 68 2.56 -0.57 -21.13
CA PRO A 68 1.21 -1.07 -21.40
C PRO A 68 0.38 -1.26 -20.11
N GLN A 69 1.04 -1.64 -18.99
CA GLN A 69 0.36 -1.76 -17.70
C GLN A 69 -0.03 -0.41 -17.13
N LEU A 70 0.83 0.60 -17.28
CA LEU A 70 0.51 1.97 -16.84
C LEU A 70 -0.68 2.52 -17.61
N GLU A 71 -0.73 2.33 -18.93
CA GLU A 71 -1.84 2.74 -19.78
C GLU A 71 -3.14 2.00 -19.40
N LYS A 72 -3.08 0.69 -19.15
CA LYS A 72 -4.20 -0.11 -18.67
C LYS A 72 -4.78 0.38 -17.33
N LEU A 73 -3.91 0.88 -16.45
CA LEU A 73 -4.29 1.48 -15.16
C LEU A 73 -4.78 2.93 -15.32
N GLY A 74 -4.74 3.49 -16.53
CA GLY A 74 -5.12 4.85 -16.82
C GLY A 74 -4.16 5.89 -16.25
N ILE A 75 -2.89 5.51 -15.94
CA ILE A 75 -1.91 6.45 -15.38
C ILE A 75 -1.72 7.63 -16.34
N ARG A 76 -1.88 8.84 -15.81
CA ARG A 76 -1.72 10.10 -16.53
C ARG A 76 -0.41 10.81 -16.20
N LYS A 77 0.13 10.56 -15.02
CA LYS A 77 1.35 11.20 -14.55
C LYS A 77 2.24 10.18 -13.83
N VAL A 78 3.53 10.23 -14.12
CA VAL A 78 4.56 9.50 -13.34
C VAL A 78 5.41 10.54 -12.62
N ILE A 79 5.61 10.34 -11.31
CA ILE A 79 6.49 11.19 -10.49
C ILE A 79 7.67 10.35 -10.01
N SER A 80 8.86 10.71 -10.48
CA SER A 80 10.10 10.04 -10.10
C SER A 80 10.84 10.81 -9.01
N PHE A 81 11.18 10.11 -7.92
CA PHE A 81 11.99 10.66 -6.83
C PHE A 81 13.49 10.33 -7.00
N ARG A 82 13.91 9.87 -8.18
CA ARG A 82 15.32 9.56 -8.45
C ARG A 82 16.12 10.82 -8.71
N ALA A 83 17.28 10.93 -8.02
CA ALA A 83 18.16 12.11 -8.16
C ALA A 83 18.88 12.14 -9.52
N PHE A 84 19.31 10.98 -10.02
CA PHE A 84 20.23 10.87 -11.18
C PHE A 84 19.69 10.02 -12.33
N HIS A 85 18.36 9.89 -12.44
CA HIS A 85 17.72 9.12 -13.51
C HIS A 85 16.45 9.82 -13.98
N SER A 86 16.17 9.75 -15.27
CA SER A 86 14.93 10.22 -15.88
C SER A 86 14.21 9.07 -16.59
N ASP A 87 12.88 9.13 -16.58
CA ASP A 87 12.03 8.17 -17.29
C ASP A 87 11.54 8.71 -18.65
N ASP A 88 12.07 9.83 -19.11
CA ASP A 88 11.66 10.46 -20.38
C ASP A 88 11.73 9.50 -21.57
N SER A 89 12.82 8.73 -21.68
CA SER A 89 12.97 7.72 -22.74
C SER A 89 12.02 6.53 -22.57
N ILE A 90 11.64 6.20 -21.33
CA ILE A 90 10.71 5.12 -21.02
C ILE A 90 9.30 5.51 -21.44
N LEU A 91 8.91 6.76 -21.19
CA LEU A 91 7.56 7.27 -21.42
C LEU A 91 7.40 7.95 -22.80
N ALA A 92 8.48 8.04 -23.59
CA ALA A 92 8.44 8.64 -24.92
C ALA A 92 7.37 8.01 -25.82
N GLY A 93 6.56 8.84 -26.48
CA GLY A 93 5.47 8.40 -27.35
C GLY A 93 4.20 7.95 -26.63
N THR A 94 4.11 8.12 -25.30
CA THR A 94 2.88 7.93 -24.53
C THR A 94 2.20 9.26 -24.22
N GLN A 95 0.96 9.21 -23.70
CA GLN A 95 0.27 10.39 -23.17
C GLN A 95 0.53 10.60 -21.67
N ILE A 96 1.48 9.87 -21.09
CA ILE A 96 1.82 9.95 -19.68
C ILE A 96 2.82 11.07 -19.47
N THR A 97 2.45 12.06 -18.66
CA THR A 97 3.37 13.16 -18.29
C THR A 97 4.37 12.68 -17.23
N MET A 98 5.60 13.19 -17.31
CA MET A 98 6.66 12.87 -16.36
C MET A 98 7.02 14.10 -15.53
N LEU A 99 7.09 13.93 -14.21
CA LEU A 99 7.61 14.92 -13.28
C LEU A 99 8.74 14.29 -12.47
N ARG A 100 9.88 14.96 -12.40
CA ARG A 100 10.99 14.53 -11.55
C ARG A 100 11.15 15.47 -10.37
N ILE A 101 11.10 14.90 -9.15
CA ILE A 101 11.37 15.59 -7.89
C ILE A 101 12.53 14.85 -7.21
N PRO A 102 13.77 15.26 -7.43
CA PRO A 102 14.94 14.54 -6.97
C PRO A 102 15.06 14.60 -5.45
N ILE A 103 14.98 13.45 -4.80
CA ILE A 103 15.15 13.29 -3.35
C ILE A 103 16.44 12.50 -3.09
N ASN A 104 17.32 13.05 -2.29
CA ASN A 104 18.49 12.34 -1.81
C ASN A 104 18.11 11.49 -0.59
N THR A 105 18.35 10.17 -0.67
CA THR A 105 17.96 9.24 0.40
C THR A 105 18.62 9.57 1.74
N TRP A 106 19.88 10.04 1.73
CA TRP A 106 20.64 10.40 2.92
C TRP A 106 20.40 11.83 3.45
N HIS A 107 19.64 12.65 2.72
CA HIS A 107 19.38 14.05 3.11
C HIS A 107 17.97 14.48 2.69
N ILE A 108 16.99 14.24 3.57
CA ILE A 108 15.60 14.61 3.36
C ILE A 108 15.42 16.09 3.70
N ARG A 109 14.75 16.85 2.83
CA ARG A 109 14.48 18.28 2.99
C ARG A 109 12.99 18.56 2.90
N ASP A 110 12.48 19.44 3.75
CA ASP A 110 11.07 19.86 3.75
C ASP A 110 10.60 20.28 2.36
N ARG A 111 11.39 21.12 1.67
CA ARG A 111 11.05 21.61 0.34
C ARG A 111 10.79 20.50 -0.69
N ASP A 112 11.52 19.39 -0.61
CA ASP A 112 11.35 18.27 -1.53
C ASP A 112 10.08 17.50 -1.21
N MET A 113 9.73 17.39 0.09
CA MET A 113 8.51 16.76 0.56
C MET A 113 7.28 17.61 0.23
N VAL A 114 7.36 18.92 0.42
CA VAL A 114 6.32 19.88 0.03
C VAL A 114 6.07 19.81 -1.48
N ALA A 115 7.13 19.82 -2.31
CA ALA A 115 7.00 19.70 -3.76
C ALA A 115 6.32 18.38 -4.16
N ALA A 116 6.70 17.25 -3.52
CA ALA A 116 6.08 15.95 -3.77
C ALA A 116 4.59 15.95 -3.37
N LEU A 117 4.25 16.47 -2.20
CA LEU A 117 2.88 16.53 -1.72
C LEU A 117 2.01 17.47 -2.58
N LYS A 118 2.52 18.65 -2.98
CA LYS A 118 1.83 19.54 -3.94
C LYS A 118 1.50 18.81 -5.25
N ALA A 119 2.46 18.06 -5.79
CA ALA A 119 2.28 17.30 -7.02
C ALA A 119 1.25 16.17 -6.89
N LEU A 120 0.93 15.72 -5.66
CA LEU A 120 -0.06 14.70 -5.37
C LEU A 120 -1.44 15.27 -4.99
N ARG A 121 -1.53 16.56 -4.67
CA ARG A 121 -2.77 17.16 -4.18
C ARG A 121 -3.93 17.03 -5.16
N THR A 122 -3.65 17.08 -6.46
CA THR A 122 -4.65 17.03 -7.53
C THR A 122 -4.75 15.67 -8.21
N ALA A 123 -4.13 14.62 -7.64
CA ALA A 123 -4.13 13.29 -8.25
C ALA A 123 -5.54 12.75 -8.54
N ASP A 124 -6.51 13.04 -7.67
CA ASP A 124 -7.89 12.62 -7.85
C ASP A 124 -8.64 13.39 -8.96
N GLN A 125 -8.15 14.59 -9.33
CA GLN A 125 -8.75 15.47 -10.33
C GLN A 125 -8.09 15.32 -11.71
N ASP A 126 -6.74 15.24 -11.73
CA ASP A 126 -5.94 15.21 -12.96
C ASP A 126 -5.82 13.79 -13.56
N GLY A 127 -6.33 12.77 -12.87
CA GLY A 127 -6.25 11.36 -13.23
C GLY A 127 -5.15 10.61 -12.48
N PRO A 128 -5.11 9.28 -12.61
CA PRO A 128 -4.23 8.44 -11.81
C PRO A 128 -2.75 8.78 -11.96
N VAL A 129 -2.07 8.85 -10.81
CA VAL A 129 -0.64 9.15 -10.67
C VAL A 129 0.11 7.92 -10.16
N LEU A 130 1.28 7.66 -10.72
CA LEU A 130 2.21 6.67 -10.19
C LEU A 130 3.46 7.38 -9.66
N ILE A 131 3.84 7.08 -8.43
CA ILE A 131 5.07 7.56 -7.79
C ILE A 131 6.08 6.44 -7.67
N HIS A 132 7.35 6.72 -7.93
CA HIS A 132 8.41 5.73 -7.77
C HIS A 132 9.76 6.34 -7.42
N CYS A 133 10.68 5.47 -7.00
CA CYS A 133 12.12 5.73 -6.91
C CYS A 133 12.88 4.56 -7.54
N GLN A 134 13.99 4.12 -6.97
CA GLN A 134 14.72 2.97 -7.49
C GLN A 134 14.05 1.64 -7.09
N HIS A 135 13.84 1.42 -5.80
CA HIS A 135 13.24 0.18 -5.29
C HIS A 135 11.73 0.33 -4.97
N GLY A 136 11.18 1.56 -5.04
CA GLY A 136 9.82 1.82 -4.61
C GLY A 136 9.63 1.76 -3.09
N ALA A 137 10.71 1.62 -2.33
CA ALA A 137 10.74 1.35 -0.90
C ALA A 137 10.90 2.63 -0.07
N ASP A 138 12.08 3.25 -0.11
CA ASP A 138 12.51 4.27 0.85
C ASP A 138 11.92 5.66 0.57
N ARG A 139 12.34 6.33 -0.52
CA ARG A 139 11.85 7.67 -0.91
C ARG A 139 10.37 7.65 -1.25
N THR A 140 9.95 6.67 -2.05
CA THR A 140 8.54 6.43 -2.36
C THR A 140 7.74 6.12 -1.10
N GLY A 141 8.31 5.32 -0.19
CA GLY A 141 7.72 5.00 1.09
C GLY A 141 7.51 6.23 1.96
N LEU A 142 8.54 7.09 2.09
CA LEU A 142 8.42 8.34 2.85
C LEU A 142 7.33 9.27 2.28
N VAL A 143 7.33 9.50 0.97
CA VAL A 143 6.30 10.35 0.34
C VAL A 143 4.91 9.75 0.51
N SER A 144 4.75 8.41 0.37
CA SER A 144 3.49 7.72 0.65
C SER A 144 3.03 7.90 2.09
N ALA A 145 3.95 7.76 3.05
CA ALA A 145 3.66 7.94 4.47
C ALA A 145 3.23 9.38 4.79
N LEU A 146 3.92 10.37 4.22
CA LEU A 146 3.53 11.77 4.38
C LEU A 146 2.17 12.07 3.71
N TYR A 147 1.88 11.48 2.56
CA TYR A 147 0.56 11.57 1.92
C TYR A 147 -0.55 11.05 2.86
N ARG A 148 -0.32 9.89 3.51
CA ARG A 148 -1.25 9.34 4.52
C ARG A 148 -1.50 10.33 5.66
N VAL A 149 -0.42 10.91 6.20
CA VAL A 149 -0.50 11.83 7.34
C VAL A 149 -1.17 13.15 6.95
N VAL A 150 -0.79 13.74 5.82
CA VAL A 150 -1.23 15.07 5.40
C VAL A 150 -2.65 15.05 4.85
N TYR A 151 -2.97 14.11 3.95
CA TYR A 151 -4.25 14.09 3.22
C TYR A 151 -5.27 13.08 3.75
N GLN A 152 -4.82 11.99 4.39
CA GLN A 152 -5.72 10.95 4.87
C GLN A 152 -5.90 10.91 6.38
N GLY A 153 -5.25 11.83 7.12
CA GLY A 153 -5.42 11.96 8.57
C GLY A 153 -4.82 10.83 9.40
N TRP A 154 -3.89 10.06 8.83
CA TRP A 154 -3.21 9.02 9.58
C TRP A 154 -2.28 9.61 10.64
N THR A 155 -2.05 8.87 11.73
CA THR A 155 -0.98 9.21 12.66
C THR A 155 0.39 8.88 12.03
N ARG A 156 1.46 9.48 12.56
CA ARG A 156 2.83 9.18 12.11
C ARG A 156 3.19 7.73 12.37
N GLU A 157 2.70 7.16 13.48
CA GLU A 157 2.93 5.77 13.88
C GLU A 157 2.28 4.81 12.88
N GLN A 158 1.03 5.06 12.47
CA GLN A 158 0.35 4.27 11.44
C GLN A 158 1.08 4.32 10.10
N ALA A 159 1.52 5.51 9.69
CA ALA A 159 2.24 5.71 8.44
C ALA A 159 3.65 5.09 8.47
N LEU A 160 4.31 5.14 9.63
CA LEU A 160 5.62 4.50 9.85
C LEU A 160 5.50 2.97 9.82
N ASP A 161 4.44 2.44 10.42
CA ASP A 161 4.17 1.00 10.42
C ASP A 161 3.94 0.50 8.98
N GLU A 162 3.11 1.17 8.18
CA GLU A 162 2.95 0.84 6.76
C GLU A 162 4.29 0.96 5.99
N LEU A 163 5.08 2.01 6.23
CA LEU A 163 6.38 2.20 5.59
C LEU A 163 7.32 1.01 5.84
N GLN A 164 7.42 0.57 7.08
CA GLN A 164 8.38 -0.44 7.52
C GLN A 164 7.90 -1.88 7.27
N HIS A 165 6.61 -2.15 7.47
CA HIS A 165 6.06 -3.50 7.47
C HIS A 165 5.08 -3.77 6.32
N GLY A 166 4.81 -2.77 5.48
CA GLY A 166 3.89 -2.89 4.35
C GLY A 166 4.37 -3.79 3.20
N GLY A 167 5.53 -4.46 3.33
CA GLY A 167 6.05 -5.39 2.33
C GLY A 167 6.68 -4.71 1.11
N TYR A 168 7.02 -3.42 1.22
CA TYR A 168 7.61 -2.64 0.12
C TYR A 168 9.13 -2.75 0.02
N GLY A 169 9.79 -3.46 0.94
CA GLY A 169 11.24 -3.64 0.99
C GLY A 169 11.98 -2.42 1.56
N PHE A 170 11.41 -1.71 2.53
CA PHE A 170 12.08 -0.60 3.22
C PHE A 170 13.43 -1.04 3.80
N HIS A 171 14.46 -0.21 3.60
CA HIS A 171 15.81 -0.49 4.06
C HIS A 171 16.08 0.22 5.42
N PRO A 172 16.17 -0.53 6.54
CA PRO A 172 16.33 0.05 7.89
C PRO A 172 17.62 0.88 8.09
N VAL A 173 18.58 0.76 7.18
CA VAL A 173 19.80 1.59 7.18
C VAL A 173 19.48 3.09 7.01
N TRP A 174 18.35 3.44 6.39
CA TRP A 174 17.90 4.82 6.20
C TRP A 174 17.17 5.37 7.43
N ARG A 175 17.86 5.40 8.58
CA ARG A 175 17.30 5.92 9.85
C ARG A 175 16.84 7.38 9.76
N ASN A 176 17.46 8.17 8.90
CA ASN A 176 17.07 9.56 8.67
C ASN A 176 15.66 9.67 8.06
N ILE A 177 15.20 8.69 7.28
CA ILE A 177 13.83 8.65 6.72
C ILE A 177 12.82 8.45 7.85
N THR A 178 13.03 7.44 8.71
CA THR A 178 12.14 7.18 9.84
C THR A 178 12.16 8.33 10.85
N SER A 179 13.35 8.86 11.16
CA SER A 179 13.49 10.04 12.03
C SER A 179 12.80 11.27 11.45
N TYR A 180 12.90 11.51 10.16
CA TYR A 180 12.18 12.61 9.50
C TYR A 180 10.67 12.48 9.69
N LEU A 181 10.10 11.32 9.37
CA LEU A 181 8.64 11.08 9.51
C LEU A 181 8.18 11.24 10.96
N GLN A 182 8.97 10.81 11.94
CA GLN A 182 8.64 10.92 13.36
C GLN A 182 8.64 12.36 13.87
N ASN A 183 9.53 13.22 13.34
CA ASN A 183 9.80 14.54 13.90
C ASN A 183 9.30 15.70 13.03
N VAL A 184 8.87 15.46 11.80
CA VAL A 184 8.41 16.50 10.89
C VAL A 184 7.22 17.29 11.45
N ASP A 185 7.25 18.62 11.31
CA ASP A 185 6.11 19.48 11.62
C ASP A 185 5.03 19.34 10.55
N VAL A 186 4.06 18.48 10.83
CA VAL A 186 2.93 18.20 9.91
C VAL A 186 2.07 19.46 9.69
N ALA A 187 1.91 20.30 10.71
CA ALA A 187 1.11 21.53 10.57
C ALA A 187 1.81 22.53 9.64
N LYS A 188 3.14 22.63 9.74
CA LYS A 188 3.95 23.42 8.80
C LYS A 188 3.84 22.86 7.39
N LEU A 189 4.03 21.54 7.21
CA LEU A 189 3.91 20.91 5.89
C LEU A 189 2.55 21.19 5.24
N ARG A 190 1.46 21.06 6.00
CA ARG A 190 0.10 21.36 5.49
C ARG A 190 -0.01 22.79 5.00
N ARG A 191 0.44 23.77 5.78
CA ARG A 191 0.41 25.18 5.36
C ARG A 191 1.20 25.39 4.06
N GLU A 192 2.44 24.89 4.01
CA GLU A 192 3.32 25.06 2.84
C GLU A 192 2.81 24.34 1.58
N VAL A 193 2.03 23.27 1.74
CA VAL A 193 1.39 22.56 0.63
C VAL A 193 0.15 23.31 0.11
N ASP A 194 -0.55 24.06 0.97
CA ASP A 194 -1.76 24.81 0.60
C ASP A 194 -1.46 26.19 -0.03
N GLU A 195 -0.25 26.73 0.20
CA GLU A 195 0.28 27.91 -0.47
C GLU A 195 0.61 27.67 -1.96
#